data_189d2b8fe41990f982b0652d414c9d7c
#
_entry.id   189d2b8fe41990f982b0652d414c9d7c
#
_cell.length_a   1.000
_cell.length_b   1.000
_cell.length_c   1.000
_cell.angle_alpha   90.00
_cell.angle_beta   90.00
_cell.angle_gamma   90.00
#
_symmetry.space_group_name_H-M   'P 1'
#
loop_
_entity.id
_entity.type
_entity.pdbx_description
1 polymer ?
#
loop_
_entity_poly.entity_id
_entity_poly.type
_entity_poly.pdbx_seq_one_letter_code
_entity_poly.pdbx_strand_id
1 'polypeptide(L)'
;MNPRNTQPRLSVLQAGLLLLSLALAPLAHSDNLTEDDVTSFIASMEAMQPLIDKHQDFIESIEDPADDEREVDFARMMSSMVDEVKGHEMYDDLDDLVDDFGFSSPEAWARKGDRIVSAWFAIEMEAQPDMAPDIAEMERAIAEMENNPDMPEAAKAQMREMMEQMMVTVKSASSAAKQVSDADKRAVRPHVERLKAVMEQDESDYE
;
A
#
# COMPACT_ATOMS: atom_id res chain seq x y z
N MET A 1 -58.10 -67.09 21.18
CA MET A 1 -56.68 -67.00 20.74
C MET A 1 -56.40 -65.57 20.33
N ASN A 2 -55.63 -64.88 21.12
CA ASN A 2 -55.41 -63.43 21.02
C ASN A 2 -54.00 -63.15 20.54
N PRO A 3 -53.77 -62.49 19.42
CA PRO A 3 -52.41 -62.09 19.02
C PRO A 3 -52.04 -60.74 19.66
N ARG A 4 -50.93 -60.74 20.34
CA ARG A 4 -50.33 -59.59 21.04
C ARG A 4 -49.83 -58.53 20.08
N ASN A 5 -50.33 -57.34 20.28
CA ASN A 5 -49.89 -56.13 19.67
C ASN A 5 -48.55 -55.67 20.31
N THR A 6 -47.45 -55.78 19.60
CA THR A 6 -46.17 -55.22 20.00
C THR A 6 -45.84 -53.98 19.19
N GLN A 7 -46.06 -52.83 19.81
CA GLN A 7 -45.57 -51.53 19.26
C GLN A 7 -44.09 -51.37 19.52
N PRO A 8 -43.30 -50.94 18.56
CA PRO A 8 -41.88 -50.59 18.77
C PRO A 8 -41.79 -49.18 19.42
N ARG A 9 -41.12 -49.14 20.56
CA ARG A 9 -40.73 -47.88 21.21
C ARG A 9 -39.65 -47.21 20.37
N LEU A 10 -39.99 -46.12 19.69
CA LEU A 10 -38.99 -45.23 19.08
C LEU A 10 -38.19 -44.53 20.19
N SER A 11 -36.91 -44.80 20.20
CA SER A 11 -35.91 -44.21 21.08
C SER A 11 -35.78 -42.69 20.85
N VAL A 12 -36.03 -41.93 21.90
CA VAL A 12 -35.94 -40.46 21.98
C VAL A 12 -34.48 -39.95 21.93
N LEU A 13 -33.54 -40.73 21.41
CA LEU A 13 -32.08 -40.44 21.40
C LEU A 13 -31.52 -39.95 20.06
N GLN A 14 -32.34 -39.68 19.05
CA GLN A 14 -31.87 -39.19 17.75
C GLN A 14 -32.17 -37.72 17.45
N ALA A 15 -32.70 -36.96 18.37
CA ALA A 15 -33.03 -35.53 18.20
C ALA A 15 -31.93 -34.57 18.71
N GLY A 16 -30.80 -35.08 19.19
CA GLY A 16 -29.74 -34.27 19.84
C GLY A 16 -28.50 -33.96 18.99
N LEU A 17 -28.42 -34.38 17.73
CA LEU A 17 -27.15 -34.30 16.95
C LEU A 17 -27.24 -33.37 15.71
N LEU A 18 -28.21 -32.48 15.64
CA LEU A 18 -28.43 -31.62 14.46
C LEU A 18 -28.34 -30.13 14.75
N LEU A 19 -27.78 -29.71 15.90
CA LEU A 19 -27.69 -28.29 16.28
C LEU A 19 -26.25 -27.80 16.59
N LEU A 20 -25.21 -28.52 16.20
CA LEU A 20 -23.84 -28.07 16.45
C LEU A 20 -22.96 -27.96 15.16
N SER A 21 -23.59 -27.67 14.04
CA SER A 21 -22.87 -27.40 12.75
C SER A 21 -23.08 -25.97 12.25
N LEU A 22 -23.36 -25.02 13.14
CA LEU A 22 -23.53 -23.61 12.80
C LEU A 22 -22.47 -22.82 13.56
N ALA A 23 -21.22 -22.78 13.12
CA ALA A 23 -20.28 -21.70 13.38
C ALA A 23 -18.84 -22.05 13.01
N LEU A 24 -18.61 -22.58 11.82
CA LEU A 24 -17.34 -22.42 11.12
C LEU A 24 -17.68 -21.88 9.75
N ALA A 25 -18.34 -20.71 9.72
CA ALA A 25 -18.14 -19.85 8.56
C ALA A 25 -16.63 -19.56 8.54
N PRO A 26 -15.90 -19.88 7.47
CA PRO A 26 -14.59 -19.28 7.30
C PRO A 26 -14.85 -17.78 7.44
N LEU A 27 -14.19 -17.14 8.39
CA LEU A 27 -14.01 -15.69 8.35
C LEU A 27 -13.37 -15.48 6.98
N ALA A 28 -14.19 -15.12 6.00
CA ALA A 28 -13.69 -14.56 4.77
C ALA A 28 -12.83 -13.39 5.25
N HIS A 29 -11.52 -13.55 5.22
CA HIS A 29 -10.62 -12.45 5.40
C HIS A 29 -11.03 -11.51 4.30
N SER A 30 -11.71 -10.45 4.68
CA SER A 30 -11.99 -9.36 3.78
C SER A 30 -10.62 -8.89 3.29
N ASP A 31 -10.38 -8.96 1.99
CA ASP A 31 -9.15 -8.41 1.40
C ASP A 31 -9.01 -6.89 1.66
N ASN A 32 -10.04 -6.26 2.24
CA ASN A 32 -10.04 -4.85 2.55
C ASN A 32 -9.19 -4.53 3.78
N LEU A 33 -8.54 -3.37 3.76
CA LEU A 33 -7.85 -2.83 4.93
C LEU A 33 -8.83 -2.64 6.09
N THR A 34 -8.34 -2.87 7.30
CA THR A 34 -9.00 -2.53 8.56
C THR A 34 -8.32 -1.32 9.20
N GLU A 35 -8.98 -0.66 10.14
CA GLU A 35 -8.36 0.42 10.93
C GLU A 35 -7.17 -0.11 11.76
N ASP A 36 -7.25 -1.36 12.23
CA ASP A 36 -6.15 -2.01 12.95
C ASP A 36 -4.93 -2.21 12.03
N ASP A 37 -5.12 -2.61 10.77
CA ASP A 37 -4.03 -2.72 9.79
C ASP A 37 -3.31 -1.37 9.60
N VAL A 38 -4.09 -0.28 9.47
CA VAL A 38 -3.54 1.07 9.30
C VAL A 38 -2.80 1.52 10.55
N THR A 39 -3.35 1.27 11.74
CA THR A 39 -2.73 1.65 13.00
C THR A 39 -1.43 0.88 13.24
N SER A 40 -1.42 -0.44 12.99
CA SER A 40 -0.22 -1.28 13.08
C SER A 40 0.86 -0.84 12.10
N PHE A 41 0.48 -0.52 10.85
CA PHE A 41 1.41 -0.01 9.85
C PHE A 41 2.06 1.31 10.28
N ILE A 42 1.27 2.29 10.70
CA ILE A 42 1.80 3.58 11.18
C ILE A 42 2.75 3.38 12.38
N ALA A 43 2.36 2.52 13.33
CA ALA A 43 3.19 2.26 14.51
C ALA A 43 4.53 1.57 14.13
N SER A 44 4.53 0.68 13.14
CA SER A 44 5.76 0.07 12.63
C SER A 44 6.66 1.09 11.93
N MET A 45 6.08 2.01 11.14
CA MET A 45 6.84 3.11 10.52
C MET A 45 7.47 4.03 11.57
N GLU A 46 6.72 4.43 12.61
CA GLU A 46 7.25 5.23 13.73
C GLU A 46 8.40 4.53 14.49
N ALA A 47 8.42 3.20 14.50
CA ALA A 47 9.46 2.40 15.14
C ALA A 47 10.66 2.09 14.22
N MET A 48 10.64 2.50 12.96
CA MET A 48 11.64 2.12 11.96
C MET A 48 12.96 2.90 12.08
N GLN A 49 12.96 4.08 12.69
CA GLN A 49 14.13 4.95 12.75
C GLN A 49 15.41 4.26 13.23
N PRO A 50 15.41 3.47 14.33
CA PRO A 50 16.64 2.78 14.78
C PRO A 50 17.16 1.75 13.77
N LEU A 51 16.29 1.17 12.95
CA LEU A 51 16.67 0.24 11.90
C LEU A 51 17.32 1.00 10.73
N ILE A 52 16.75 2.13 10.32
CA ILE A 52 17.33 3.03 9.32
C ILE A 52 18.71 3.49 9.74
N ASP A 53 18.86 3.99 10.99
CA ASP A 53 20.13 4.45 11.54
C ASP A 53 21.19 3.33 11.55
N LYS A 54 20.79 2.10 11.88
CA LYS A 54 21.68 0.93 11.91
C LYS A 54 22.22 0.59 10.52
N HIS A 55 21.43 0.77 9.47
CA HIS A 55 21.74 0.34 8.10
C HIS A 55 21.98 1.52 7.15
N GLN A 56 22.25 2.73 7.68
CA GLN A 56 22.41 3.95 6.89
C GLN A 56 23.42 3.79 5.74
N ASP A 57 24.60 3.22 6.01
CA ASP A 57 25.65 3.01 5.00
C ASP A 57 25.16 2.13 3.81
N PHE A 58 24.30 1.15 4.11
CA PHE A 58 23.71 0.30 3.08
C PHE A 58 22.63 1.06 2.30
N ILE A 59 21.76 1.77 2.98
CA ILE A 59 20.68 2.57 2.36
C ILE A 59 21.29 3.62 1.41
N GLU A 60 22.35 4.31 1.83
CA GLU A 60 23.07 5.27 0.99
C GLU A 60 23.77 4.61 -0.21
N SER A 61 24.06 3.29 -0.14
CA SER A 61 24.68 2.54 -1.23
C SER A 61 23.66 2.01 -2.26
N ILE A 62 22.37 2.02 -1.92
CA ILE A 62 21.29 1.69 -2.87
C ILE A 62 21.21 2.86 -3.85
N GLU A 63 21.39 2.57 -5.16
CA GLU A 63 21.23 3.59 -6.19
C GLU A 63 19.81 4.18 -6.12
N ASP A 64 19.73 5.52 -6.12
CA ASP A 64 18.44 6.20 -6.10
C ASP A 64 17.57 5.69 -7.26
N PRO A 65 16.34 5.20 -7.00
CA PRO A 65 15.43 4.77 -8.07
C PRO A 65 15.17 5.85 -9.13
N ALA A 66 15.40 7.13 -8.78
CA ALA A 66 15.30 8.25 -9.72
C ALA A 66 16.45 8.29 -10.74
N ASP A 67 17.61 7.67 -10.45
CA ASP A 67 18.74 7.55 -11.36
C ASP A 67 18.62 6.33 -12.30
N ASP A 68 17.69 5.43 -12.05
CA ASP A 68 17.42 4.28 -12.90
C ASP A 68 16.22 4.58 -13.81
N GLU A 69 16.34 4.33 -15.11
CA GLU A 69 15.23 4.49 -16.09
C GLU A 69 14.00 3.59 -15.80
N ARG A 70 13.94 2.98 -14.61
CA ARG A 70 12.81 2.16 -14.17
C ARG A 70 11.60 3.05 -13.88
N GLU A 71 10.48 2.72 -14.49
CA GLU A 71 9.18 3.32 -14.20
C GLU A 71 8.82 3.07 -12.71
N VAL A 72 8.70 4.15 -11.92
CA VAL A 72 8.29 4.05 -10.51
C VAL A 72 6.84 3.57 -10.46
N ASP A 73 6.64 2.33 -10.03
CA ASP A 73 5.30 1.79 -9.77
C ASP A 73 4.81 2.25 -8.40
N PHE A 74 4.09 3.36 -8.38
CA PHE A 74 3.53 3.94 -7.17
C PHE A 74 2.65 2.96 -6.37
N ALA A 75 1.97 2.02 -7.06
CA ALA A 75 1.15 1.01 -6.41
C ALA A 75 1.97 -0.07 -5.67
N ARG A 76 3.29 -0.11 -5.85
CA ARG A 76 4.20 -1.09 -5.27
C ARG A 76 5.41 -0.46 -4.59
N MET A 77 5.32 0.79 -4.20
CA MET A 77 6.43 1.53 -3.61
C MET A 77 7.05 0.79 -2.41
N MET A 78 6.23 0.42 -1.42
CA MET A 78 6.70 -0.29 -0.23
C MET A 78 7.21 -1.70 -0.55
N SER A 79 6.54 -2.40 -1.47
CA SER A 79 6.98 -3.71 -1.93
C SER A 79 8.32 -3.64 -2.66
N SER A 80 8.57 -2.61 -3.45
CA SER A 80 9.86 -2.40 -4.13
C SER A 80 10.99 -2.16 -3.13
N MET A 81 10.76 -1.34 -2.09
CA MET A 81 11.74 -1.10 -1.03
C MET A 81 12.11 -2.40 -0.30
N VAL A 82 11.13 -3.24 0.02
CA VAL A 82 11.40 -4.57 0.62
C VAL A 82 12.17 -5.48 -0.33
N ASP A 83 11.86 -5.45 -1.64
CA ASP A 83 12.57 -6.25 -2.63
C ASP A 83 14.06 -5.85 -2.74
N GLU A 84 14.42 -4.59 -2.53
CA GLU A 84 15.80 -4.08 -2.58
C GLU A 84 16.64 -4.52 -1.38
N VAL A 85 16.04 -4.65 -0.20
CA VAL A 85 16.78 -5.07 1.01
C VAL A 85 16.89 -6.59 1.15
N LYS A 86 16.26 -7.38 0.25
CA LYS A 86 16.34 -8.85 0.27
C LYS A 86 17.77 -9.35 0.13
N GLY A 87 18.17 -10.23 1.05
CA GLY A 87 19.49 -10.82 1.08
C GLY A 87 20.53 -9.97 1.83
N HIS A 88 20.14 -8.82 2.35
CA HIS A 88 20.92 -8.03 3.28
C HIS A 88 20.41 -8.27 4.72
N GLU A 89 21.25 -8.09 5.73
CA GLU A 89 20.86 -8.26 7.14
C GLU A 89 19.73 -7.33 7.58
N MET A 90 19.54 -6.20 6.90
CA MET A 90 18.43 -5.28 7.12
C MET A 90 17.07 -5.95 6.92
N TYR A 91 16.99 -6.95 6.02
CA TYR A 91 15.75 -7.69 5.82
C TYR A 91 15.36 -8.51 7.06
N ASP A 92 16.34 -9.17 7.71
CA ASP A 92 16.10 -9.97 8.91
C ASP A 92 15.67 -9.06 10.08
N ASP A 93 16.33 -7.90 10.24
CA ASP A 93 15.95 -6.91 11.26
C ASP A 93 14.56 -6.30 10.99
N LEU A 94 14.19 -6.12 9.71
CA LEU A 94 12.85 -5.67 9.31
C LEU A 94 11.80 -6.73 9.61
N ASP A 95 12.11 -8.03 9.39
CA ASP A 95 11.20 -9.13 9.69
C ASP A 95 10.87 -9.18 11.20
N ASP A 96 11.91 -9.08 12.04
CA ASP A 96 11.75 -9.00 13.50
C ASP A 96 10.89 -7.78 13.92
N LEU A 97 11.16 -6.61 13.32
CA LEU A 97 10.41 -5.40 13.63
C LEU A 97 8.94 -5.53 13.25
N VAL A 98 8.62 -5.96 12.04
CA VAL A 98 7.22 -6.00 11.57
C VAL A 98 6.39 -7.10 12.26
N ASP A 99 7.04 -8.19 12.73
CA ASP A 99 6.40 -9.24 13.56
C ASP A 99 5.88 -8.67 14.89
N ASP A 100 6.62 -7.75 15.53
CA ASP A 100 6.20 -7.03 16.74
C ASP A 100 4.90 -6.24 16.55
N PHE A 101 4.59 -5.84 15.30
CA PHE A 101 3.36 -5.13 14.94
C PHE A 101 2.28 -6.03 14.30
N GLY A 102 2.50 -7.35 14.30
CA GLY A 102 1.51 -8.35 13.88
C GLY A 102 1.50 -8.63 12.38
N PHE A 103 2.55 -8.26 11.65
CA PHE A 103 2.73 -8.65 10.25
C PHE A 103 3.54 -9.94 10.18
N SER A 104 3.14 -10.85 9.31
CA SER A 104 3.75 -12.18 9.21
C SER A 104 5.05 -12.22 8.40
N SER A 105 5.42 -11.13 7.74
CA SER A 105 6.67 -10.95 7.00
C SER A 105 6.79 -9.52 6.46
N PRO A 106 8.00 -9.07 6.06
CA PRO A 106 8.21 -7.80 5.38
C PRO A 106 7.34 -7.63 4.12
N GLU A 107 7.13 -8.70 3.34
CA GLU A 107 6.25 -8.62 2.16
C GLU A 107 4.77 -8.48 2.52
N ALA A 108 4.33 -9.07 3.63
CA ALA A 108 2.94 -8.90 4.09
C ALA A 108 2.71 -7.47 4.58
N TRP A 109 3.69 -6.90 5.29
CA TRP A 109 3.72 -5.51 5.72
C TRP A 109 3.72 -4.57 4.51
N ALA A 110 4.64 -4.76 3.56
CA ALA A 110 4.77 -3.93 2.37
C ALA A 110 3.50 -3.93 1.51
N ARG A 111 2.88 -5.09 1.27
CA ARG A 111 1.60 -5.15 0.52
C ARG A 111 0.47 -4.38 1.20
N LYS A 112 0.42 -4.38 2.53
CA LYS A 112 -0.56 -3.54 3.25
C LYS A 112 -0.17 -2.07 3.17
N GLY A 113 1.11 -1.75 3.30
CA GLY A 113 1.66 -0.41 3.11
C GLY A 113 1.34 0.17 1.73
N ASP A 114 1.56 -0.57 0.65
CA ASP A 114 1.21 -0.17 -0.71
C ASP A 114 -0.26 0.25 -0.84
N ARG A 115 -1.17 -0.51 -0.22
CA ARG A 115 -2.60 -0.19 -0.23
C ARG A 115 -2.95 1.01 0.63
N ILE A 116 -2.28 1.16 1.79
CA ILE A 116 -2.48 2.30 2.70
C ILE A 116 -2.01 3.59 2.03
N VAL A 117 -0.81 3.60 1.45
CA VAL A 117 -0.24 4.74 0.73
C VAL A 117 -1.09 5.11 -0.48
N SER A 118 -1.52 4.12 -1.28
CA SER A 118 -2.42 4.36 -2.41
C SER A 118 -3.77 4.94 -1.98
N ALA A 119 -4.32 4.46 -0.85
CA ALA A 119 -5.58 4.95 -0.32
C ALA A 119 -5.46 6.37 0.25
N TRP A 120 -4.36 6.67 0.94
CA TRP A 120 -4.04 8.01 1.41
C TRP A 120 -3.93 8.98 0.24
N PHE A 121 -3.15 8.64 -0.79
CA PHE A 121 -2.99 9.47 -1.99
C PHE A 121 -4.33 9.71 -2.70
N ALA A 122 -5.18 8.69 -2.82
CA ALA A 122 -6.52 8.84 -3.40
C ALA A 122 -7.40 9.80 -2.59
N ILE A 123 -7.30 9.78 -1.25
CA ILE A 123 -8.04 10.70 -0.37
C ILE A 123 -7.55 12.14 -0.56
N GLU A 124 -6.22 12.35 -0.64
CA GLU A 124 -5.64 13.68 -0.87
C GLU A 124 -6.05 14.24 -2.23
N MET A 125 -6.03 13.43 -3.29
CA MET A 125 -6.52 13.85 -4.61
C MET A 125 -8.01 14.21 -4.61
N GLU A 126 -8.85 13.49 -3.85
CA GLU A 126 -10.27 13.83 -3.69
C GLU A 126 -10.48 15.15 -2.93
N ALA A 127 -9.63 15.43 -1.94
CA ALA A 127 -9.71 16.63 -1.11
C ALA A 127 -9.25 17.90 -1.88
N GLN A 128 -8.36 17.74 -2.85
CA GLN A 128 -7.74 18.83 -3.60
C GLN A 128 -7.84 18.59 -5.12
N PRO A 129 -9.04 18.59 -5.70
CA PRO A 129 -9.23 18.26 -7.12
C PRO A 129 -8.52 19.27 -8.05
N ASP A 130 -8.33 20.51 -7.61
CA ASP A 130 -7.62 21.55 -8.37
C ASP A 130 -6.10 21.36 -8.36
N MET A 131 -5.57 20.55 -7.43
CA MET A 131 -4.15 20.20 -7.35
C MET A 131 -3.83 18.92 -8.12
N ALA A 132 -4.86 18.17 -8.54
CA ALA A 132 -4.65 16.99 -9.37
C ALA A 132 -3.99 17.44 -10.69
N PRO A 133 -2.81 16.90 -11.04
CA PRO A 133 -2.10 17.32 -12.24
C PRO A 133 -2.99 17.09 -13.47
N ASP A 134 -3.27 18.17 -14.21
CA ASP A 134 -3.99 18.06 -15.49
C ASP A 134 -3.01 17.55 -16.56
N ILE A 135 -3.07 16.25 -16.80
CA ILE A 135 -2.24 15.58 -17.82
C ILE A 135 -2.36 16.27 -19.18
N ALA A 136 -3.57 16.76 -19.54
CA ALA A 136 -3.77 17.45 -20.79
C ALA A 136 -3.13 18.86 -20.80
N GLU A 137 -2.98 19.49 -19.64
CA GLU A 137 -2.24 20.74 -19.50
C GLU A 137 -0.73 20.49 -19.62
N MET A 138 -0.22 19.44 -18.99
CA MET A 138 1.18 19.04 -19.13
C MET A 138 1.52 18.70 -20.58
N GLU A 139 0.69 17.93 -21.28
CA GLU A 139 0.89 17.62 -22.70
C GLU A 139 0.88 18.89 -23.58
N ARG A 140 0.03 19.86 -23.27
CA ARG A 140 0.03 21.18 -23.94
C ARG A 140 1.30 21.97 -23.65
N ALA A 141 1.77 21.98 -22.42
CA ALA A 141 3.00 22.68 -22.04
C ALA A 141 4.23 22.08 -22.75
N ILE A 142 4.31 20.75 -22.90
CA ILE A 142 5.35 20.07 -23.70
C ILE A 142 5.28 20.54 -25.14
N ALA A 143 4.11 20.55 -25.76
CA ALA A 143 3.94 20.96 -27.16
C ALA A 143 4.29 22.44 -27.37
N GLU A 144 3.93 23.34 -26.43
CA GLU A 144 4.29 24.76 -26.48
C GLU A 144 5.81 24.96 -26.36
N MET A 145 6.45 24.22 -25.46
CA MET A 145 7.90 24.26 -25.28
C MET A 145 8.63 23.77 -26.55
N GLU A 146 8.17 22.68 -27.18
CA GLU A 146 8.75 22.15 -28.42
C GLU A 146 8.69 23.13 -29.57
N ASN A 147 7.59 23.90 -29.67
CA ASN A 147 7.37 24.90 -30.69
C ASN A 147 8.05 26.27 -30.38
N ASN A 148 8.70 26.44 -29.25
CA ASN A 148 9.36 27.70 -28.88
C ASN A 148 10.66 27.90 -29.71
N PRO A 149 10.71 28.90 -30.64
CA PRO A 149 11.88 29.10 -31.50
C PRO A 149 13.08 29.71 -30.73
N ASP A 150 12.85 30.28 -29.54
CA ASP A 150 13.91 30.93 -28.76
C ASP A 150 14.63 29.97 -27.81
N MET A 151 14.16 28.72 -27.71
CA MET A 151 14.75 27.71 -26.85
C MET A 151 15.76 26.83 -27.62
N PRO A 152 17.00 26.66 -27.12
CA PRO A 152 17.96 25.74 -27.71
C PRO A 152 17.46 24.29 -27.71
N GLU A 153 17.76 23.52 -28.78
CA GLU A 153 17.32 22.13 -28.92
C GLU A 153 17.76 21.23 -27.76
N ALA A 154 18.96 21.44 -27.21
CA ALA A 154 19.47 20.69 -26.06
C ALA A 154 18.62 20.94 -24.80
N ALA A 155 18.17 22.19 -24.57
CA ALA A 155 17.31 22.53 -23.46
C ALA A 155 15.90 21.95 -23.63
N LYS A 156 15.37 21.93 -24.85
CA LYS A 156 14.09 21.28 -25.17
C LYS A 156 14.15 19.80 -24.88
N ALA A 157 15.22 19.11 -25.31
CA ALA A 157 15.40 17.68 -25.09
C ALA A 157 15.43 17.34 -23.59
N GLN A 158 16.22 18.06 -22.80
CA GLN A 158 16.33 17.85 -21.36
C GLN A 158 14.98 18.11 -20.63
N MET A 159 14.30 19.20 -20.99
CA MET A 159 13.02 19.53 -20.37
C MET A 159 11.92 18.54 -20.77
N ARG A 160 11.93 18.04 -22.01
CA ARG A 160 11.02 17.00 -22.47
C ARG A 160 11.17 15.73 -21.63
N GLU A 161 12.42 15.25 -21.48
CA GLU A 161 12.72 14.05 -20.70
C GLU A 161 12.22 14.18 -19.26
N MET A 162 12.48 15.30 -18.59
CA MET A 162 12.00 15.57 -17.24
C MET A 162 10.45 15.61 -17.17
N MET A 163 9.78 16.26 -18.13
CA MET A 163 8.33 16.35 -18.16
C MET A 163 7.68 15.00 -18.50
N GLU A 164 8.30 14.19 -19.36
CA GLU A 164 7.84 12.84 -19.68
C GLU A 164 7.95 11.93 -18.45
N GLN A 165 9.04 11.95 -17.70
CA GLN A 165 9.20 11.24 -16.44
C GLN A 165 8.13 11.65 -15.42
N MET A 166 7.94 12.96 -15.21
CA MET A 166 6.88 13.46 -14.32
C MET A 166 5.51 12.97 -14.75
N MET A 167 5.22 12.98 -16.06
CA MET A 167 3.92 12.53 -16.58
C MET A 167 3.69 11.03 -16.36
N VAL A 168 4.73 10.19 -16.48
CA VAL A 168 4.66 8.76 -16.18
C VAL A 168 4.32 8.55 -14.71
N THR A 169 5.02 9.22 -13.79
CA THR A 169 4.77 9.16 -12.35
C THR A 169 3.33 9.58 -12.00
N VAL A 170 2.86 10.70 -12.54
CA VAL A 170 1.51 11.20 -12.34
C VAL A 170 0.45 10.22 -12.88
N LYS A 171 0.66 9.65 -14.05
CA LYS A 171 -0.25 8.66 -14.63
C LYS A 171 -0.30 7.37 -13.78
N SER A 172 0.85 6.89 -13.30
CA SER A 172 0.95 5.74 -12.42
C SER A 172 0.21 5.98 -11.10
N ALA A 173 0.50 7.08 -10.42
CA ALA A 173 -0.16 7.47 -9.18
C ALA A 173 -1.68 7.65 -9.34
N SER A 174 -2.12 8.34 -10.41
CA SER A 174 -3.55 8.52 -10.72
C SER A 174 -4.25 7.19 -11.03
N SER A 175 -3.54 6.27 -11.68
CA SER A 175 -4.07 4.93 -11.96
C SER A 175 -4.22 4.10 -10.69
N ALA A 176 -3.21 4.12 -9.81
CA ALA A 176 -3.24 3.48 -8.51
C ALA A 176 -4.42 4.01 -7.66
N ALA A 177 -4.56 5.34 -7.56
CA ALA A 177 -5.65 5.98 -6.83
C ALA A 177 -7.05 5.56 -7.31
N LYS A 178 -7.24 5.41 -8.62
CA LYS A 178 -8.54 4.97 -9.22
C LYS A 178 -8.90 3.52 -8.91
N GLN A 179 -7.93 2.68 -8.55
CA GLN A 179 -8.12 1.27 -8.21
C GLN A 179 -8.39 1.06 -6.72
N VAL A 180 -8.24 2.10 -5.90
CA VAL A 180 -8.46 2.03 -4.45
C VAL A 180 -9.94 1.82 -4.14
N SER A 181 -10.23 0.83 -3.30
CA SER A 181 -11.59 0.55 -2.86
C SER A 181 -12.10 1.62 -1.88
N ASP A 182 -13.42 1.87 -1.88
CA ASP A 182 -14.04 2.75 -0.87
C ASP A 182 -13.90 2.19 0.56
N ALA A 183 -13.69 0.89 0.71
CA ALA A 183 -13.43 0.25 1.99
C ALA A 183 -12.04 0.65 2.51
N ASP A 184 -11.02 0.60 1.67
CA ASP A 184 -9.65 1.00 2.04
C ASP A 184 -9.58 2.49 2.37
N LYS A 185 -10.22 3.35 1.55
CA LYS A 185 -10.31 4.79 1.85
C LYS A 185 -11.01 5.05 3.20
N ARG A 186 -12.04 4.28 3.56
CA ARG A 186 -12.70 4.43 4.88
C ARG A 186 -11.79 4.04 6.03
N ALA A 187 -11.00 2.97 5.89
CA ALA A 187 -10.06 2.55 6.92
C ALA A 187 -8.92 3.57 7.11
N VAL A 188 -8.42 4.18 6.03
CA VAL A 188 -7.31 5.12 6.06
C VAL A 188 -7.72 6.53 6.49
N ARG A 189 -8.93 6.99 6.11
CA ARG A 189 -9.39 8.38 6.31
C ARG A 189 -9.23 8.93 7.74
N PRO A 190 -9.49 8.17 8.82
CA PRO A 190 -9.28 8.68 10.19
C PRO A 190 -7.81 8.92 10.56
N HIS A 191 -6.88 8.36 9.79
CA HIS A 191 -5.44 8.33 10.09
C HIS A 191 -4.59 9.22 9.15
N VAL A 192 -5.22 9.96 8.24
CA VAL A 192 -4.53 10.78 7.21
C VAL A 192 -3.49 11.72 7.82
N GLU A 193 -3.84 12.47 8.86
CA GLU A 193 -2.92 13.42 9.51
C GLU A 193 -1.71 12.72 10.15
N ARG A 194 -1.92 11.54 10.72
CA ARG A 194 -0.84 10.77 11.34
C ARG A 194 0.06 10.13 10.28
N LEU A 195 -0.52 9.61 9.19
CA LEU A 195 0.23 9.11 8.04
C LEU A 195 1.11 10.20 7.45
N LYS A 196 0.52 11.39 7.24
CA LYS A 196 1.25 12.56 6.74
C LYS A 196 2.44 12.91 7.64
N ALA A 197 2.23 12.97 8.95
CA ALA A 197 3.29 13.28 9.89
C ALA A 197 4.45 12.26 9.86
N VAL A 198 4.15 10.98 9.71
CA VAL A 198 5.17 9.92 9.61
C VAL A 198 5.92 9.98 8.28
N MET A 199 5.23 10.22 7.17
CA MET A 199 5.85 10.30 5.84
C MET A 199 6.67 11.59 5.63
N GLU A 200 6.31 12.70 6.29
CA GLU A 200 7.06 13.97 6.23
C GLU A 200 8.28 14.00 7.18
N GLN A 201 8.34 13.15 8.20
CA GLN A 201 9.51 13.08 9.09
C GLN A 201 10.75 12.58 8.35
N ASP A 202 10.59 11.69 7.37
CA ASP A 202 11.68 11.18 6.55
C ASP A 202 12.36 12.26 5.68
N GLU A 203 11.65 13.33 5.29
CA GLU A 203 12.23 14.40 4.46
C GLU A 203 13.07 15.42 5.26
N SER A 204 12.84 15.55 6.58
CA SER A 204 13.47 16.59 7.39
C SER A 204 14.85 16.24 7.94
N ASP A 205 15.22 14.97 7.94
CA ASP A 205 16.51 14.49 8.50
C ASP A 205 17.64 14.48 7.45
N TYR A 206 17.38 14.86 6.21
CA TYR A 206 18.39 14.94 5.12
C TYR A 206 18.79 16.38 4.74
N GLU A 207 18.38 17.43 5.50
CA GLU A 207 18.90 18.80 5.36
C GLU A 207 20.03 19.10 6.39
#